data_efd4af86457d64e66f3cc8bf4a753efb
#
_entry.id   efd4af86457d64e66f3cc8bf4a753efb
#
_cell.length_a   1.000
_cell.length_b   1.000
_cell.length_c   1.000
_cell.angle_alpha   90.00
_cell.angle_beta   90.00
_cell.angle_gamma   90.00
#
_symmetry.space_group_name_H-M   'P 1'
#
loop_
_entity.id
_entity.type
_entity.pdbx_description
1 polymer ?
#
loop_
_entity_poly.entity_id
_entity_poly.type
_entity_poly.pdbx_seq_one_letter_code
_entity_poly.pdbx_strand_id
1 'polypeptide(L)'
;MVRLIATLFVVSLLTFLLVEQLPGDPILAILPPEALDDLENIERIRKELKLDDSVFTRYARWVGDALQGDLGKSYITDQPVAEAIKDRIPVTIELALLATIIAALFAIPIGALAAYREGGYFDRITSALTTAALSIPGFLAGIFFIWLFTLKFNWLPSTGWNRLSEKGLLANLQTAILPASALALAPLAINARLIRADMIGTLKEDYILSARAKGLRDRYILMRHALRPSSLTAITVFALQLGGLIGGTVVIETVFALPGLGTRLISGIYQRDVMMIQGITLFIATVYVVVNTAVDLLYLALDPRIRRQ
;
A
#
# COMPACT_ATOMS: atom_id res chain seq x y z
N MET A 1 -2.89 -21.98 3.19
CA MET A 1 -4.19 -22.13 2.48
C MET A 1 -5.37 -21.78 3.39
N VAL A 2 -5.61 -22.49 4.52
CA VAL A 2 -6.77 -22.23 5.40
C VAL A 2 -6.84 -20.78 5.90
N ARG A 3 -5.71 -20.21 6.36
CA ARG A 3 -5.64 -18.80 6.79
C ARG A 3 -6.02 -17.82 5.68
N LEU A 4 -5.54 -18.05 4.46
CA LEU A 4 -5.84 -17.21 3.30
C LEU A 4 -7.35 -17.18 3.02
N ILE A 5 -7.98 -18.36 2.92
CA ILE A 5 -9.43 -18.48 2.67
C ILE A 5 -10.23 -17.83 3.81
N ALA A 6 -9.84 -18.10 5.06
CA ALA A 6 -10.50 -17.50 6.22
C ALA A 6 -10.39 -15.96 6.23
N THR A 7 -9.21 -15.42 5.91
CA THR A 7 -9.02 -13.96 5.85
C THR A 7 -9.87 -13.34 4.74
N LEU A 8 -9.87 -13.92 3.54
CA LEU A 8 -10.68 -13.41 2.43
C LEU A 8 -12.17 -13.49 2.74
N PHE A 9 -12.62 -14.59 3.35
CA PHE A 9 -14.00 -14.73 3.79
C PHE A 9 -14.39 -13.66 4.80
N VAL A 10 -13.59 -13.49 5.86
CA VAL A 10 -13.87 -12.48 6.89
C VAL A 10 -13.87 -11.06 6.29
N VAL A 11 -12.88 -10.72 5.46
CA VAL A 11 -12.80 -9.39 4.84
C VAL A 11 -13.97 -9.17 3.89
N SER A 12 -14.33 -10.14 3.04
CA SER A 12 -15.46 -10.02 2.12
C SER A 12 -16.78 -9.84 2.86
N LEU A 13 -17.00 -10.63 3.92
CA LEU A 13 -18.21 -10.54 4.74
C LEU A 13 -18.29 -9.18 5.47
N LEU A 14 -17.20 -8.76 6.12
CA LEU A 14 -17.17 -7.46 6.80
C LEU A 14 -17.37 -6.31 5.84
N THR A 15 -16.71 -6.32 4.68
CA THR A 15 -16.89 -5.29 3.66
C THR A 15 -18.33 -5.22 3.19
N PHE A 16 -18.94 -6.38 2.90
CA PHE A 16 -20.34 -6.45 2.48
C PHE A 16 -21.27 -5.87 3.56
N LEU A 17 -21.12 -6.30 4.81
CA LEU A 17 -21.95 -5.83 5.92
C LEU A 17 -21.76 -4.34 6.21
N LEU A 18 -20.53 -3.82 6.13
CA LEU A 18 -20.26 -2.40 6.34
C LEU A 18 -20.86 -1.53 5.24
N VAL A 19 -20.79 -1.99 3.98
CA VAL A 19 -21.39 -1.26 2.85
C VAL A 19 -22.92 -1.27 2.97
N GLU A 20 -23.52 -2.37 3.42
CA GLU A 20 -24.96 -2.46 3.67
C GLU A 20 -25.45 -1.48 4.76
N GLN A 21 -24.56 -1.13 5.72
CA GLN A 21 -24.88 -0.17 6.79
C GLN A 21 -24.66 1.28 6.39
N LEU A 22 -24.16 1.57 5.19
CA LEU A 22 -24.00 2.96 4.73
C LEU A 22 -25.37 3.64 4.71
N PRO A 23 -25.51 4.82 5.34
CA PRO A 23 -26.78 5.51 5.40
C PRO A 23 -27.25 5.94 4.00
N GLY A 24 -28.49 5.59 3.65
CA GLY A 24 -29.14 5.93 2.38
C GLY A 24 -29.41 4.71 1.49
N ASP A 25 -30.43 4.85 0.67
CA ASP A 25 -30.83 3.82 -0.30
C ASP A 25 -29.91 3.92 -1.55
N PRO A 26 -29.28 2.82 -2.00
CA PRO A 26 -28.49 2.82 -3.24
C PRO A 26 -29.28 3.31 -4.45
N ILE A 27 -30.59 3.10 -4.49
CA ILE A 27 -31.47 3.54 -5.57
C ILE A 27 -31.51 5.07 -5.68
N LEU A 28 -31.46 5.79 -4.54
CA LEU A 28 -31.44 7.26 -4.52
C LEU A 28 -30.15 7.84 -5.13
N ALA A 29 -29.08 7.03 -5.19
CA ALA A 29 -27.84 7.45 -5.84
C ALA A 29 -27.84 7.18 -7.35
N ILE A 30 -28.71 6.29 -7.83
CA ILE A 30 -28.80 5.88 -9.23
C ILE A 30 -29.79 6.77 -10.00
N LEU A 31 -30.90 7.13 -9.35
CA LEU A 31 -31.98 7.86 -10.00
C LEU A 31 -31.73 9.38 -10.03
N PRO A 32 -32.07 10.05 -11.14
CA PRO A 32 -32.09 11.50 -11.19
C PRO A 32 -33.21 12.04 -10.26
N PRO A 33 -33.04 13.26 -9.71
CA PRO A 33 -33.99 13.83 -8.76
C PRO A 33 -35.45 13.81 -9.24
N GLU A 34 -35.68 13.98 -10.52
CA GLU A 34 -37.03 13.99 -11.13
C GLU A 34 -37.71 12.62 -11.11
N ALA A 35 -36.95 11.55 -11.03
CA ALA A 35 -37.47 10.17 -11.00
C ALA A 35 -37.66 9.62 -9.58
N LEU A 36 -37.35 10.41 -8.55
CA LEU A 36 -37.50 10.00 -7.15
C LEU A 36 -38.95 10.03 -6.67
N ASP A 37 -39.83 10.73 -7.36
CA ASP A 37 -41.26 10.78 -7.06
C ASP A 37 -42.04 9.60 -7.68
N ASP A 38 -41.44 8.86 -8.59
CA ASP A 38 -42.01 7.69 -9.23
C ASP A 38 -41.76 6.40 -8.43
N LEU A 39 -42.66 6.14 -7.49
CA LEU A 39 -42.55 4.97 -6.59
C LEU A 39 -42.59 3.64 -7.36
N GLU A 40 -43.33 3.56 -8.47
CA GLU A 40 -43.41 2.34 -9.30
C GLU A 40 -42.05 2.05 -9.97
N ASN A 41 -41.37 3.08 -10.45
CA ASN A 41 -40.06 2.95 -11.04
C ASN A 41 -39.01 2.55 -9.98
N ILE A 42 -39.08 3.11 -8.77
CA ILE A 42 -38.21 2.77 -7.64
C ILE A 42 -38.39 1.27 -7.26
N GLU A 43 -39.63 0.79 -7.13
CA GLU A 43 -39.88 -0.61 -6.81
C GLU A 43 -39.42 -1.57 -7.91
N ARG A 44 -39.57 -1.18 -9.19
CA ARG A 44 -39.07 -1.97 -10.31
C ARG A 44 -37.56 -2.13 -10.25
N ILE A 45 -36.82 -1.02 -10.08
CA ILE A 45 -35.34 -1.04 -9.98
C ILE A 45 -34.90 -1.84 -8.77
N ARG A 46 -35.58 -1.72 -7.62
CA ARG A 46 -35.29 -2.49 -6.41
C ARG A 46 -35.40 -4.00 -6.67
N LYS A 47 -36.40 -4.42 -7.39
CA LYS A 47 -36.61 -5.84 -7.80
C LYS A 47 -35.56 -6.28 -8.83
N GLU A 48 -35.24 -5.45 -9.83
CA GLU A 48 -34.23 -5.74 -10.83
C GLU A 48 -32.84 -5.92 -10.19
N LEU A 49 -32.47 -5.06 -9.24
CA LEU A 49 -31.23 -5.15 -8.49
C LEU A 49 -31.28 -6.17 -7.34
N LYS A 50 -32.45 -6.84 -7.14
CA LYS A 50 -32.66 -7.84 -6.09
C LYS A 50 -32.26 -7.34 -4.69
N LEU A 51 -32.55 -6.07 -4.40
CA LEU A 51 -32.22 -5.44 -3.13
C LEU A 51 -33.18 -5.90 -2.00
N ASP A 52 -34.33 -6.47 -2.35
CA ASP A 52 -35.31 -7.00 -1.41
C ASP A 52 -34.93 -8.41 -0.87
N ASP A 53 -33.94 -9.06 -1.47
CA ASP A 53 -33.44 -10.34 -0.98
C ASP A 53 -32.74 -10.18 0.38
N SER A 54 -32.73 -11.24 1.18
CA SER A 54 -32.02 -11.22 2.46
C SER A 54 -30.55 -10.90 2.28
N VAL A 55 -29.95 -10.22 3.25
CA VAL A 55 -28.52 -9.83 3.25
C VAL A 55 -27.63 -11.05 2.97
N PHE A 56 -27.94 -12.20 3.56
CA PHE A 56 -27.18 -13.44 3.35
C PHE A 56 -27.31 -13.98 1.93
N THR A 57 -28.49 -13.89 1.31
CA THR A 57 -28.71 -14.32 -0.09
C THR A 57 -27.93 -13.42 -1.05
N ARG A 58 -27.93 -12.11 -0.80
CA ARG A 58 -27.19 -11.12 -1.60
C ARG A 58 -25.69 -11.33 -1.47
N TYR A 59 -25.19 -11.56 -0.25
CA TYR A 59 -23.79 -11.89 0.00
C TYR A 59 -23.36 -13.17 -0.71
N ALA A 60 -24.14 -14.26 -0.57
CA ALA A 60 -23.81 -15.55 -1.21
C ALA A 60 -23.77 -15.45 -2.73
N ARG A 61 -24.70 -14.69 -3.33
CA ARG A 61 -24.70 -14.41 -4.77
C ARG A 61 -23.47 -13.63 -5.18
N TRP A 62 -23.22 -12.50 -4.52
CA TRP A 62 -22.05 -11.66 -4.83
C TRP A 62 -20.72 -12.42 -4.71
N VAL A 63 -20.53 -13.23 -3.68
CA VAL A 63 -19.34 -14.10 -3.56
C VAL A 63 -19.30 -15.14 -4.68
N GLY A 64 -20.45 -15.74 -5.03
CA GLY A 64 -20.53 -16.70 -6.13
C GLY A 64 -20.12 -16.10 -7.47
N ASP A 65 -20.58 -14.88 -7.76
CA ASP A 65 -20.21 -14.13 -8.97
C ASP A 65 -18.73 -13.72 -8.94
N ALA A 66 -18.24 -13.23 -7.80
CA ALA A 66 -16.84 -12.85 -7.62
C ALA A 66 -15.88 -14.05 -7.81
N LEU A 67 -16.23 -15.25 -7.37
CA LEU A 67 -15.45 -16.46 -7.60
C LEU A 67 -15.38 -16.87 -9.08
N GLN A 68 -16.33 -16.41 -9.90
CA GLN A 68 -16.34 -16.59 -11.35
C GLN A 68 -15.64 -15.43 -12.09
N GLY A 69 -15.11 -14.45 -11.34
CA GLY A 69 -14.43 -13.27 -11.89
C GLY A 69 -15.37 -12.11 -12.22
N ASP A 70 -16.66 -12.22 -11.94
CA ASP A 70 -17.62 -11.12 -12.08
C ASP A 70 -17.75 -10.36 -10.76
N LEU A 71 -17.19 -9.16 -10.73
CA LEU A 71 -17.26 -8.23 -9.61
C LEU A 71 -18.46 -7.27 -9.71
N GLY A 72 -19.31 -7.48 -10.69
CA GLY A 72 -20.46 -6.62 -10.97
C GLY A 72 -20.09 -5.35 -11.73
N LYS A 73 -21.07 -4.46 -11.82
CA LYS A 73 -20.93 -3.15 -12.48
C LYS A 73 -21.31 -2.02 -11.54
N SER A 74 -20.66 -0.88 -11.72
CA SER A 74 -21.02 0.36 -11.05
C SER A 74 -22.50 0.69 -11.30
N TYR A 75 -23.26 0.96 -10.26
CA TYR A 75 -24.65 1.40 -10.39
C TYR A 75 -24.80 2.80 -10.96
N ILE A 76 -23.70 3.61 -10.95
CA ILE A 76 -23.72 5.02 -11.33
C ILE A 76 -23.18 5.21 -12.74
N THR A 77 -22.09 4.50 -13.09
CA THR A 77 -21.39 4.70 -14.37
C THR A 77 -21.59 3.55 -15.35
N ASP A 78 -22.25 2.47 -14.93
CA ASP A 78 -22.42 1.19 -15.66
C ASP A 78 -21.07 0.53 -16.05
N GLN A 79 -19.96 1.05 -15.54
CA GLN A 79 -18.61 0.51 -15.79
C GLN A 79 -18.43 -0.82 -15.05
N PRO A 80 -17.94 -1.88 -15.72
CA PRO A 80 -17.55 -3.11 -15.02
C PRO A 80 -16.47 -2.83 -13.97
N VAL A 81 -16.65 -3.33 -12.74
CA VAL A 81 -15.71 -3.12 -11.64
C VAL A 81 -14.33 -3.68 -11.96
N ALA A 82 -14.27 -4.83 -12.63
CA ALA A 82 -13.00 -5.44 -13.07
C ALA A 82 -12.22 -4.53 -14.03
N GLU A 83 -12.90 -3.82 -14.93
CA GLU A 83 -12.29 -2.85 -15.85
C GLU A 83 -11.78 -1.63 -15.10
N ALA A 84 -12.59 -1.07 -14.19
CA ALA A 84 -12.18 0.04 -13.35
C ALA A 84 -10.92 -0.29 -12.50
N ILE A 85 -10.81 -1.51 -12.01
CA ILE A 85 -9.62 -2.01 -11.30
C ILE A 85 -8.43 -2.09 -12.26
N LYS A 86 -8.60 -2.72 -13.43
CA LYS A 86 -7.54 -2.90 -14.42
C LYS A 86 -6.91 -1.58 -14.85
N ASP A 87 -7.72 -0.53 -15.03
CA ASP A 87 -7.26 0.78 -15.47
C ASP A 87 -6.46 1.54 -14.41
N ARG A 88 -6.71 1.24 -13.13
CA ARG A 88 -6.17 2.01 -12.00
C ARG A 88 -5.09 1.30 -11.20
N ILE A 89 -5.07 -0.03 -11.22
CA ILE A 89 -4.07 -0.83 -10.50
C ILE A 89 -2.62 -0.49 -10.87
N PRO A 90 -2.26 -0.17 -12.15
CA PRO A 90 -0.88 0.18 -12.48
C PRO A 90 -0.37 1.38 -11.68
N VAL A 91 -1.21 2.41 -11.47
CA VAL A 91 -0.86 3.60 -10.69
C VAL A 91 -0.57 3.25 -9.23
N THR A 92 -1.47 2.49 -8.61
CA THR A 92 -1.34 2.08 -7.20
C THR A 92 -0.11 1.20 -6.97
N ILE A 93 0.12 0.22 -7.85
CA ILE A 93 1.29 -0.68 -7.75
C ILE A 93 2.58 0.10 -7.98
N GLU A 94 2.63 0.93 -9.01
CA GLU A 94 3.81 1.73 -9.33
C GLU A 94 4.17 2.65 -8.16
N LEU A 95 3.17 3.31 -7.55
CA LEU A 95 3.37 4.16 -6.40
C LEU A 95 3.92 3.39 -5.19
N ALA A 96 3.37 2.20 -4.88
CA ALA A 96 3.84 1.35 -3.79
C ALA A 96 5.26 0.83 -4.03
N LEU A 97 5.58 0.44 -5.26
CA LEU A 97 6.93 -0.01 -5.64
C LEU A 97 7.95 1.12 -5.55
N LEU A 98 7.64 2.30 -6.10
CA LEU A 98 8.52 3.46 -6.03
C LEU A 98 8.75 3.89 -4.58
N ALA A 99 7.72 3.90 -3.73
CA ALA A 99 7.85 4.18 -2.32
C ALA A 99 8.77 3.17 -1.62
N THR A 100 8.62 1.88 -1.92
CA THR A 100 9.49 0.83 -1.38
C THR A 100 10.95 1.00 -1.83
N ILE A 101 11.18 1.32 -3.10
CA ILE A 101 12.51 1.56 -3.66
C ILE A 101 13.15 2.79 -2.99
N ILE A 102 12.42 3.89 -2.87
CA ILE A 102 12.90 5.10 -2.19
C ILE A 102 13.22 4.78 -0.73
N ALA A 103 12.32 4.10 -0.03
CA ALA A 103 12.55 3.72 1.36
C ALA A 103 13.82 2.85 1.51
N ALA A 104 14.02 1.85 0.67
CA ALA A 104 15.19 0.97 0.69
C ALA A 104 16.48 1.73 0.36
N LEU A 105 16.45 2.58 -0.68
CA LEU A 105 17.59 3.36 -1.15
C LEU A 105 18.16 4.26 -0.04
N PHE A 106 17.31 4.82 0.81
CA PHE A 106 17.74 5.70 1.90
C PHE A 106 17.86 4.96 3.24
N ALA A 107 16.98 4.03 3.58
CA ALA A 107 17.03 3.31 4.86
C ALA A 107 18.30 2.48 5.02
N ILE A 108 18.75 1.80 3.94
CA ILE A 108 19.92 0.92 4.00
C ILE A 108 21.17 1.71 4.33
N PRO A 109 21.59 2.76 3.60
CA PRO A 109 22.79 3.50 3.91
C PRO A 109 22.69 4.28 5.23
N ILE A 110 21.53 4.85 5.53
CA ILE A 110 21.30 5.60 6.77
C ILE A 110 21.43 4.67 7.99
N GLY A 111 20.74 3.52 7.98
CA GLY A 111 20.80 2.54 9.06
C GLY A 111 22.19 1.96 9.26
N ALA A 112 22.85 1.59 8.15
CA ALA A 112 24.22 1.06 8.19
C ALA A 112 25.23 2.08 8.74
N LEU A 113 25.15 3.33 8.33
CA LEU A 113 26.06 4.39 8.80
C LEU A 113 25.78 4.76 10.26
N ALA A 114 24.49 4.77 10.67
CA ALA A 114 24.10 4.99 12.06
C ALA A 114 24.63 3.88 12.99
N ALA A 115 24.57 2.61 12.55
CA ALA A 115 25.14 1.49 13.28
C ALA A 115 26.66 1.58 13.40
N TYR A 116 27.35 1.89 12.30
CA TYR A 116 28.80 2.05 12.30
C TYR A 116 29.27 3.16 13.24
N ARG A 117 28.46 4.21 13.40
CA ARG A 117 28.75 5.36 14.29
C ARG A 117 27.89 5.34 15.55
N GLU A 118 27.68 4.14 16.14
CA GLU A 118 26.86 3.94 17.34
C GLU A 118 27.21 4.95 18.44
N GLY A 119 26.20 5.65 18.99
CA GLY A 119 26.35 6.67 20.03
C GLY A 119 26.89 8.02 19.57
N GLY A 120 27.32 8.16 18.30
CA GLY A 120 27.82 9.41 17.74
C GLY A 120 26.69 10.39 17.33
N TYR A 121 27.10 11.58 16.89
CA TYR A 121 26.15 12.62 16.45
C TYR A 121 25.25 12.17 15.29
N PHE A 122 25.80 11.47 14.29
CA PHE A 122 25.03 10.97 13.17
C PHE A 122 23.93 10.00 13.62
N ASP A 123 24.27 9.09 14.53
CA ASP A 123 23.33 8.15 15.09
C ASP A 123 22.20 8.82 15.88
N ARG A 124 22.53 9.80 16.71
CA ARG A 124 21.54 10.58 17.48
C ARG A 124 20.60 11.39 16.57
N ILE A 125 21.13 12.05 15.55
CA ILE A 125 20.35 12.82 14.57
C ILE A 125 19.42 11.87 13.79
N THR A 126 19.95 10.77 13.27
CA THR A 126 19.16 9.77 12.55
C THR A 126 18.04 9.19 13.41
N SER A 127 18.33 8.87 14.67
CA SER A 127 17.33 8.36 15.62
C SER A 127 16.23 9.40 15.90
N ALA A 128 16.58 10.67 16.05
CA ALA A 128 15.63 11.76 16.23
C ALA A 128 14.76 11.96 14.97
N LEU A 129 15.38 12.01 13.79
CA LEU A 129 14.67 12.21 12.52
C LEU A 129 13.74 11.02 12.19
N THR A 130 14.17 9.78 12.41
CA THR A 130 13.31 8.62 12.19
C THR A 130 12.14 8.57 13.18
N THR A 131 12.35 9.00 14.42
CA THR A 131 11.26 9.12 15.41
C THR A 131 10.27 10.21 14.98
N ALA A 132 10.75 11.38 14.57
CA ALA A 132 9.91 12.46 14.06
C ALA A 132 9.12 12.01 12.80
N ALA A 133 9.78 11.31 11.86
CA ALA A 133 9.14 10.81 10.66
C ALA A 133 7.98 9.83 10.95
N LEU A 134 8.12 8.99 11.98
CA LEU A 134 7.06 8.07 12.42
C LEU A 134 5.90 8.77 13.13
N SER A 135 6.15 9.94 13.70
CA SER A 135 5.12 10.73 14.38
C SER A 135 4.26 11.56 13.43
N ILE A 136 4.72 11.74 12.18
CA ILE A 136 4.02 12.53 11.17
C ILE A 136 3.17 11.60 10.29
N PRO A 137 1.84 11.77 10.23
CA PRO A 137 1.02 11.05 9.27
C PRO A 137 1.50 11.29 7.82
N GLY A 138 1.55 10.22 7.01
CA GLY A 138 2.09 10.30 5.64
C GLY A 138 1.42 11.36 4.76
N PHE A 139 0.12 11.59 4.94
CA PHE A 139 -0.60 12.63 4.17
C PHE A 139 -0.15 14.05 4.54
N LEU A 140 0.19 14.30 5.81
CA LEU A 140 0.74 15.61 6.22
C LEU A 140 2.13 15.81 5.62
N ALA A 141 2.96 14.76 5.56
CA ALA A 141 4.23 14.81 4.84
C ALA A 141 4.01 15.12 3.35
N GLY A 142 2.98 14.51 2.73
CA GLY A 142 2.60 14.79 1.35
C GLY A 142 2.22 16.26 1.13
N ILE A 143 1.38 16.83 1.97
CA ILE A 143 1.00 18.24 1.92
C ILE A 143 2.22 19.15 2.11
N PHE A 144 3.10 18.80 3.06
CA PHE A 144 4.34 19.55 3.27
C PHE A 144 5.27 19.50 2.05
N PHE A 145 5.38 18.34 1.39
CA PHE A 145 6.17 18.20 0.16
C PHE A 145 5.59 19.00 -1.00
N ILE A 146 4.25 19.04 -1.16
CA ILE A 146 3.57 19.90 -2.13
C ILE A 146 3.92 21.35 -1.85
N TRP A 147 3.76 21.81 -0.61
CA TRP A 147 4.09 23.17 -0.22
C TRP A 147 5.56 23.54 -0.54
N LEU A 148 6.49 22.65 -0.17
CA LEU A 148 7.91 22.91 -0.33
C LEU A 148 8.37 22.82 -1.79
N PHE A 149 8.08 21.70 -2.46
CA PHE A 149 8.68 21.40 -3.78
C PHE A 149 7.85 21.95 -4.94
N THR A 150 6.53 22.08 -4.77
CA THR A 150 5.68 22.64 -5.83
C THR A 150 5.49 24.15 -5.66
N LEU A 151 4.99 24.59 -4.49
CA LEU A 151 4.61 25.99 -4.33
C LEU A 151 5.79 26.91 -4.06
N LYS A 152 6.75 26.48 -3.22
CA LYS A 152 7.90 27.35 -2.85
C LYS A 152 9.02 27.28 -3.87
N PHE A 153 9.40 26.07 -4.32
CA PHE A 153 10.54 25.90 -5.24
C PHE A 153 10.14 25.74 -6.69
N ASN A 154 8.87 25.43 -6.98
CA ASN A 154 8.34 25.19 -8.33
C ASN A 154 9.14 24.14 -9.14
N TRP A 155 9.60 23.08 -8.46
CA TRP A 155 10.42 22.02 -9.05
C TRP A 155 9.59 20.88 -9.62
N LEU A 156 8.50 20.52 -8.96
CA LEU A 156 7.69 19.33 -9.25
C LEU A 156 6.19 19.68 -9.24
N PRO A 157 5.37 19.00 -10.07
CA PRO A 157 3.93 19.20 -10.06
C PRO A 157 3.29 18.64 -8.78
N SER A 158 2.18 19.27 -8.35
CA SER A 158 1.41 18.83 -7.18
C SER A 158 0.39 17.73 -7.50
N THR A 159 -0.08 17.67 -8.73
CA THR A 159 -1.17 16.80 -9.17
C THR A 159 -0.91 16.25 -10.56
N GLY A 160 -1.72 15.25 -10.94
CA GLY A 160 -1.62 14.62 -12.25
C GLY A 160 -0.73 13.37 -12.23
N TRP A 161 -0.92 12.54 -13.24
CA TRP A 161 -0.18 11.31 -13.41
C TRP A 161 0.20 11.10 -14.87
N ASN A 162 1.48 10.98 -15.12
CA ASN A 162 1.98 10.62 -16.43
C ASN A 162 2.25 9.12 -16.45
N ARG A 163 1.47 8.37 -17.23
CA ARG A 163 1.69 6.90 -17.34
C ARG A 163 3.05 6.62 -17.97
N LEU A 164 3.78 5.67 -17.40
CA LEU A 164 5.09 5.25 -17.87
C LEU A 164 5.06 4.78 -19.33
N SER A 165 3.99 4.07 -19.72
CA SER A 165 3.79 3.56 -21.07
C SER A 165 3.52 4.63 -22.14
N GLU A 166 3.03 5.82 -21.75
CA GLU A 166 2.61 6.87 -22.67
C GLU A 166 3.65 7.99 -22.80
N LYS A 167 4.22 8.42 -21.68
CA LYS A 167 5.08 9.60 -21.61
C LYS A 167 6.54 9.33 -21.24
N GLY A 168 6.87 8.06 -21.00
CA GLY A 168 8.21 7.62 -20.67
C GLY A 168 8.60 7.90 -19.21
N LEU A 169 9.77 7.36 -18.82
CA LEU A 169 10.22 7.30 -17.43
C LEU A 169 10.40 8.67 -16.77
N LEU A 170 10.99 9.64 -17.48
CA LEU A 170 11.29 10.95 -16.88
C LEU A 170 10.02 11.74 -16.54
N ALA A 171 9.07 11.79 -17.47
CA ALA A 171 7.80 12.47 -17.27
C ALA A 171 6.93 11.79 -16.19
N ASN A 172 6.99 10.45 -16.11
CA ASN A 172 6.33 9.68 -15.08
C ASN A 172 6.94 9.99 -13.70
N LEU A 173 8.27 9.89 -13.55
CA LEU A 173 8.97 10.20 -12.29
C LEU A 173 8.71 11.63 -11.80
N GLN A 174 8.59 12.61 -12.68
CA GLN A 174 8.26 13.99 -12.28
C GLN A 174 6.94 14.08 -11.52
N THR A 175 5.93 13.27 -11.89
CA THR A 175 4.64 13.24 -11.22
C THR A 175 4.56 12.23 -10.06
N ALA A 176 5.41 11.20 -10.07
CA ALA A 176 5.38 10.10 -9.11
C ALA A 176 6.27 10.33 -7.88
N ILE A 177 7.36 11.12 -7.99
CA ILE A 177 8.39 11.21 -6.95
C ILE A 177 7.88 11.81 -5.65
N LEU A 178 7.05 12.87 -5.68
CA LEU A 178 6.52 13.49 -4.47
C LEU A 178 5.57 12.56 -3.72
N PRO A 179 4.51 12.00 -4.35
CA PRO A 179 3.62 11.08 -3.67
C PRO A 179 4.35 9.82 -3.19
N ALA A 180 5.27 9.25 -3.99
CA ALA A 180 6.07 8.10 -3.60
C ALA A 180 6.98 8.42 -2.40
N SER A 181 7.60 9.60 -2.35
CA SER A 181 8.44 10.04 -1.22
C SER A 181 7.62 10.22 0.06
N ALA A 182 6.42 10.78 -0.03
CA ALA A 182 5.52 10.90 1.11
C ALA A 182 5.11 9.52 1.67
N LEU A 183 4.77 8.60 0.78
CA LEU A 183 4.43 7.22 1.12
C LEU A 183 5.64 6.45 1.69
N ALA A 184 6.86 6.74 1.22
CA ALA A 184 8.10 6.09 1.63
C ALA A 184 8.56 6.47 3.05
N LEU A 185 8.10 7.58 3.62
CA LEU A 185 8.66 8.17 4.84
C LEU A 185 8.61 7.21 6.04
N ALA A 186 7.46 6.60 6.31
CA ALA A 186 7.29 5.66 7.41
C ALA A 186 8.09 4.34 7.19
N PRO A 187 8.00 3.67 6.03
CA PRO A 187 8.84 2.52 5.71
C PRO A 187 10.34 2.82 5.81
N LEU A 188 10.80 3.97 5.33
CA LEU A 188 12.19 4.41 5.46
C LEU A 188 12.62 4.46 6.93
N ALA A 189 11.83 5.14 7.77
CA ALA A 189 12.15 5.30 9.18
C ALA A 189 12.17 3.97 9.93
N ILE A 190 11.19 3.09 9.70
CA ILE A 190 11.13 1.76 10.32
C ILE A 190 12.34 0.94 9.92
N ASN A 191 12.63 0.84 8.62
CA ASN A 191 13.71 -0.01 8.12
C ASN A 191 15.10 0.54 8.46
N ALA A 192 15.30 1.87 8.47
CA ALA A 192 16.57 2.45 8.92
C ALA A 192 16.88 2.08 10.38
N ARG A 193 15.88 2.12 11.26
CA ARG A 193 16.03 1.71 12.67
C ARG A 193 16.27 0.21 12.81
N LEU A 194 15.56 -0.61 12.02
CA LEU A 194 15.74 -2.05 12.01
C LEU A 194 17.15 -2.44 11.57
N ILE A 195 17.60 -1.92 10.43
CA ILE A 195 18.94 -2.18 9.89
C ILE A 195 20.01 -1.72 10.88
N ARG A 196 19.81 -0.55 11.51
CA ARG A 196 20.72 -0.06 12.56
C ARG A 196 20.81 -1.04 13.71
N ALA A 197 19.68 -1.53 14.24
CA ALA A 197 19.65 -2.44 15.37
C ALA A 197 20.34 -3.79 15.05
N ASP A 198 20.00 -4.39 13.92
CA ASP A 198 20.57 -5.66 13.46
C ASP A 198 22.09 -5.54 13.21
N MET A 199 22.52 -4.45 12.60
CA MET A 199 23.94 -4.22 12.30
C MET A 199 24.76 -3.95 13.56
N ILE A 200 24.22 -3.27 14.58
CA ILE A 200 24.91 -3.11 15.88
C ILE A 200 25.18 -4.48 16.51
N GLY A 201 24.18 -5.37 16.50
CA GLY A 201 24.36 -6.75 16.98
C GLY A 201 25.45 -7.48 16.18
N THR A 202 25.33 -7.46 14.86
CA THR A 202 26.27 -8.13 13.95
C THR A 202 27.71 -7.60 14.11
N LEU A 203 27.90 -6.31 14.28
CA LEU A 203 29.24 -5.69 14.42
C LEU A 203 29.96 -6.10 15.72
N LYS A 204 29.26 -6.68 16.70
CA LYS A 204 29.81 -7.18 17.97
C LYS A 204 30.15 -8.67 17.92
N GLU A 205 29.85 -9.37 16.83
CA GLU A 205 30.11 -10.80 16.66
C GLU A 205 31.62 -11.12 16.52
N ASP A 206 32.05 -12.29 17.01
CA ASP A 206 33.45 -12.72 17.03
C ASP A 206 34.10 -12.79 15.63
N TYR A 207 33.32 -13.14 14.60
CA TYR A 207 33.87 -13.18 13.24
C TYR A 207 34.20 -11.78 12.69
N ILE A 208 33.55 -10.73 13.18
CA ILE A 208 33.89 -9.35 12.85
C ILE A 208 35.20 -8.95 13.55
N LEU A 209 35.40 -9.36 14.82
CA LEU A 209 36.67 -9.14 15.52
C LEU A 209 37.81 -9.85 14.79
N SER A 210 37.59 -11.09 14.35
CA SER A 210 38.57 -11.84 13.55
C SER A 210 38.88 -11.15 12.21
N ALA A 211 37.87 -10.58 11.54
CA ALA A 211 38.08 -9.84 10.30
C ALA A 211 38.92 -8.58 10.51
N ARG A 212 38.70 -7.82 11.60
CA ARG A 212 39.51 -6.68 11.98
C ARG A 212 40.95 -7.09 12.32
N ALA A 213 41.13 -8.17 13.07
CA ALA A 213 42.47 -8.69 13.41
C ALA A 213 43.28 -9.10 12.16
N LYS A 214 42.59 -9.53 11.07
CA LYS A 214 43.19 -9.82 9.75
C LYS A 214 43.48 -8.56 8.92
N GLY A 215 43.25 -7.35 9.43
CA GLY A 215 43.53 -6.09 8.76
C GLY A 215 42.56 -5.71 7.67
N LEU A 216 41.35 -6.30 7.65
CA LEU A 216 40.32 -5.92 6.65
C LEU A 216 39.85 -4.49 6.90
N ARG A 217 39.67 -3.71 5.82
CA ARG A 217 39.19 -2.32 5.88
C ARG A 217 37.76 -2.26 6.41
N ASP A 218 37.44 -1.29 7.25
CA ASP A 218 36.11 -1.10 7.85
C ASP A 218 34.99 -1.07 6.81
N ARG A 219 35.19 -0.40 5.66
CA ARG A 219 34.20 -0.39 4.58
C ARG A 219 33.88 -1.79 4.04
N TYR A 220 34.88 -2.66 3.93
CA TYR A 220 34.68 -4.03 3.48
C TYR A 220 33.95 -4.83 4.52
N ILE A 221 34.32 -4.70 5.80
CA ILE A 221 33.63 -5.34 6.93
C ILE A 221 32.18 -4.91 6.95
N LEU A 222 31.90 -3.60 6.87
CA LEU A 222 30.56 -3.05 6.89
C LEU A 222 29.66 -3.60 5.77
N MET A 223 30.13 -3.55 4.52
CA MET A 223 29.31 -3.91 3.36
C MET A 223 29.20 -5.42 3.16
N ARG A 224 30.25 -6.19 3.45
CA ARG A 224 30.30 -7.61 3.12
C ARG A 224 30.01 -8.52 4.31
N HIS A 225 30.43 -8.13 5.51
CA HIS A 225 30.34 -8.95 6.71
C HIS A 225 29.21 -8.55 7.65
N ALA A 226 28.86 -7.25 7.71
CA ALA A 226 27.81 -6.78 8.60
C ALA A 226 26.47 -6.56 7.87
N LEU A 227 26.44 -5.82 6.77
CA LEU A 227 25.20 -5.49 6.06
C LEU A 227 24.53 -6.71 5.45
N ARG A 228 25.30 -7.65 4.90
CA ARG A 228 24.73 -8.83 4.22
C ARG A 228 23.88 -9.72 5.16
N PRO A 229 24.34 -10.14 6.33
CA PRO A 229 23.50 -10.90 7.26
C PRO A 229 22.35 -10.06 7.81
N SER A 230 22.56 -8.77 8.13
CA SER A 230 21.52 -7.88 8.65
C SER A 230 20.45 -7.48 7.60
N SER A 231 20.73 -7.63 6.30
CA SER A 231 19.78 -7.28 5.26
C SER A 231 18.65 -8.29 5.10
N LEU A 232 18.80 -9.53 5.57
CA LEU A 232 17.75 -10.55 5.44
C LEU A 232 16.47 -10.14 6.17
N THR A 233 16.59 -9.66 7.42
CA THR A 233 15.46 -9.15 8.20
C THR A 233 14.83 -7.94 7.51
N ALA A 234 15.65 -7.00 7.03
CA ALA A 234 15.17 -5.80 6.34
C ALA A 234 14.41 -6.14 5.05
N ILE A 235 14.91 -7.05 4.21
CA ILE A 235 14.25 -7.50 2.99
C ILE A 235 12.86 -8.08 3.30
N THR A 236 12.78 -8.91 4.33
CA THR A 236 11.50 -9.51 4.77
C THR A 236 10.51 -8.42 5.20
N VAL A 237 10.97 -7.44 6.00
CA VAL A 237 10.10 -6.35 6.46
C VAL A 237 9.68 -5.44 5.30
N PHE A 238 10.57 -5.11 4.35
CA PHE A 238 10.20 -4.38 3.13
C PHE A 238 9.12 -5.12 2.33
N ALA A 239 9.27 -6.43 2.17
CA ALA A 239 8.31 -7.24 1.43
C ALA A 239 6.93 -7.29 2.12
N LEU A 240 6.88 -7.43 3.45
CA LEU A 240 5.64 -7.36 4.21
C LEU A 240 4.99 -5.96 4.14
N GLN A 241 5.82 -4.90 4.22
CA GLN A 241 5.34 -3.53 4.11
C GLN A 241 4.74 -3.22 2.73
N LEU A 242 5.25 -3.84 1.65
CA LEU A 242 4.73 -3.63 0.30
C LEU A 242 3.23 -3.95 0.20
N GLY A 243 2.79 -5.06 0.81
CA GLY A 243 1.37 -5.39 0.89
C GLY A 243 0.55 -4.30 1.60
N GLY A 244 1.05 -3.81 2.75
CA GLY A 244 0.41 -2.74 3.51
C GLY A 244 0.40 -1.40 2.76
N LEU A 245 1.43 -1.10 1.96
CA LEU A 245 1.50 0.12 1.17
C LEU A 245 0.38 0.22 0.14
N ILE A 246 -0.06 -0.90 -0.46
CA ILE A 246 -1.16 -0.88 -1.43
C ILE A 246 -2.46 -0.35 -0.80
N GLY A 247 -2.74 -0.72 0.46
CA GLY A 247 -3.84 -0.10 1.22
C GLY A 247 -3.52 1.33 1.66
N GLY A 248 -2.27 1.62 1.97
CA GLY A 248 -1.79 2.94 2.42
C GLY A 248 -1.75 4.00 1.33
N THR A 249 -1.75 3.60 0.03
CA THR A 249 -1.76 4.55 -1.09
C THR A 249 -3.04 5.38 -1.15
N VAL A 250 -4.18 4.87 -0.66
CA VAL A 250 -5.51 5.50 -0.76
C VAL A 250 -5.49 6.98 -0.39
N VAL A 251 -4.91 7.31 0.75
CA VAL A 251 -4.85 8.68 1.25
C VAL A 251 -3.90 9.54 0.41
N ILE A 252 -2.75 8.99 0.04
CA ILE A 252 -1.77 9.69 -0.80
C ILE A 252 -2.30 9.93 -2.19
N GLU A 253 -2.95 8.94 -2.81
CA GLU A 253 -3.60 9.09 -4.10
C GLU A 253 -4.64 10.22 -4.08
N THR A 254 -5.41 10.34 -3.00
CA THR A 254 -6.41 11.40 -2.84
C THR A 254 -5.75 12.77 -2.68
N VAL A 255 -4.72 12.90 -1.85
CA VAL A 255 -4.00 14.17 -1.63
C VAL A 255 -3.35 14.69 -2.90
N PHE A 256 -2.79 13.81 -3.72
CA PHE A 256 -2.13 14.16 -4.98
C PHE A 256 -3.03 14.08 -6.21
N ALA A 257 -4.34 13.78 -6.03
CA ALA A 257 -5.34 13.58 -7.10
C ALA A 257 -4.87 12.58 -8.17
N LEU A 258 -4.30 11.45 -7.75
CA LEU A 258 -3.80 10.40 -8.64
C LEU A 258 -4.95 9.48 -9.08
N PRO A 259 -4.98 9.00 -10.34
CA PRO A 259 -6.03 8.12 -10.83
C PRO A 259 -5.80 6.65 -10.44
N GLY A 260 -5.61 6.38 -9.14
CA GLY A 260 -5.39 5.05 -8.59
C GLY A 260 -6.65 4.38 -8.04
N LEU A 261 -6.48 3.16 -7.50
CA LEU A 261 -7.57 2.37 -6.89
C LEU A 261 -8.15 3.05 -5.65
N GLY A 262 -7.29 3.67 -4.84
CA GLY A 262 -7.71 4.35 -3.62
C GLY A 262 -8.63 5.55 -3.91
N THR A 263 -8.26 6.38 -4.87
CA THR A 263 -9.09 7.51 -5.30
C THR A 263 -10.44 7.02 -5.85
N ARG A 264 -10.47 5.90 -6.59
CA ARG A 264 -11.74 5.34 -7.09
C ARG A 264 -12.59 4.78 -5.96
N LEU A 265 -11.95 4.14 -4.96
CA LEU A 265 -12.65 3.64 -3.77
C LEU A 265 -13.31 4.80 -2.99
N ILE A 266 -12.56 5.86 -2.72
CA ILE A 266 -13.08 7.05 -2.02
C ILE A 266 -14.21 7.70 -2.83
N SER A 267 -14.06 7.83 -4.15
CA SER A 267 -15.12 8.32 -5.03
C SER A 267 -16.37 7.44 -4.96
N GLY A 268 -16.20 6.10 -4.94
CA GLY A 268 -17.29 5.15 -4.78
C GLY A 268 -18.04 5.34 -3.45
N ILE A 269 -17.31 5.58 -2.35
CA ILE A 269 -17.90 5.84 -1.03
C ILE A 269 -18.76 7.12 -1.05
N TYR A 270 -18.23 8.22 -1.60
CA TYR A 270 -19.00 9.47 -1.69
C TYR A 270 -20.22 9.36 -2.60
N GLN A 271 -20.12 8.58 -3.66
CA GLN A 271 -21.20 8.33 -4.61
C GLN A 271 -22.14 7.19 -4.18
N ARG A 272 -21.82 6.46 -3.10
CA ARG A 272 -22.57 5.28 -2.63
C ARG A 272 -22.63 4.16 -3.70
N ASP A 273 -21.59 4.02 -4.47
CA ASP A 273 -21.45 2.99 -5.49
C ASP A 273 -21.05 1.65 -4.84
N VAL A 274 -22.05 0.93 -4.37
CA VAL A 274 -21.90 -0.30 -3.57
C VAL A 274 -21.01 -1.32 -4.27
N MET A 275 -21.25 -1.59 -5.55
CA MET A 275 -20.49 -2.59 -6.32
C MET A 275 -19.02 -2.19 -6.45
N MET A 276 -18.75 -0.91 -6.71
CA MET A 276 -17.39 -0.39 -6.81
C MET A 276 -16.64 -0.50 -5.49
N ILE A 277 -17.30 -0.14 -4.37
CA ILE A 277 -16.69 -0.24 -3.03
C ILE A 277 -16.36 -1.69 -2.69
N GLN A 278 -17.32 -2.59 -2.85
CA GLN A 278 -17.15 -4.01 -2.54
C GLN A 278 -16.05 -4.66 -3.39
N GLY A 279 -16.10 -4.44 -4.71
CA GLY A 279 -15.15 -5.04 -5.64
C GLY A 279 -13.73 -4.53 -5.45
N ILE A 280 -13.52 -3.22 -5.30
CA ILE A 280 -12.18 -2.64 -5.07
C ILE A 280 -11.63 -3.09 -3.71
N THR A 281 -12.45 -3.10 -2.65
CA THR A 281 -12.00 -3.51 -1.32
C THR A 281 -11.63 -4.99 -1.31
N LEU A 282 -12.46 -5.86 -1.91
CA LEU A 282 -12.14 -7.28 -2.04
C LEU A 282 -10.84 -7.50 -2.82
N PHE A 283 -10.65 -6.75 -3.91
CA PHE A 283 -9.44 -6.82 -4.72
C PHE A 283 -8.21 -6.41 -3.92
N ILE A 284 -8.23 -5.25 -3.23
CA ILE A 284 -7.11 -4.78 -2.39
C ILE A 284 -6.79 -5.81 -1.30
N ALA A 285 -7.81 -6.36 -0.63
CA ALA A 285 -7.63 -7.40 0.37
C ALA A 285 -7.00 -8.67 -0.22
N THR A 286 -7.45 -9.09 -1.40
CA THR A 286 -6.89 -10.25 -2.10
C THR A 286 -5.42 -10.04 -2.43
N VAL A 287 -5.06 -8.89 -2.99
CA VAL A 287 -3.67 -8.54 -3.31
C VAL A 287 -2.82 -8.51 -2.03
N TYR A 288 -3.32 -7.90 -0.96
CA TYR A 288 -2.63 -7.89 0.34
C TYR A 288 -2.33 -9.31 0.86
N VAL A 289 -3.32 -10.19 0.83
CA VAL A 289 -3.17 -11.58 1.30
C VAL A 289 -2.24 -12.37 0.40
N VAL A 290 -2.34 -12.20 -0.92
CA VAL A 290 -1.45 -12.86 -1.89
C VAL A 290 0.00 -12.40 -1.70
N VAL A 291 0.24 -11.10 -1.59
CA VAL A 291 1.59 -10.56 -1.36
C VAL A 291 2.17 -11.10 -0.06
N ASN A 292 1.43 -11.04 1.05
CA ASN A 292 1.92 -11.55 2.33
C ASN A 292 2.20 -13.06 2.27
N THR A 293 1.31 -13.84 1.63
CA THR A 293 1.55 -15.29 1.46
C THR A 293 2.79 -15.56 0.60
N ALA A 294 3.00 -14.79 -0.46
CA ALA A 294 4.20 -14.89 -1.29
C ALA A 294 5.47 -14.56 -0.50
N VAL A 295 5.41 -13.55 0.37
CA VAL A 295 6.52 -13.19 1.27
C VAL A 295 6.80 -14.30 2.29
N ASP A 296 5.77 -14.89 2.90
CA ASP A 296 5.92 -16.02 3.82
C ASP A 296 6.59 -17.23 3.12
N LEU A 297 6.19 -17.52 1.89
CA LEU A 297 6.80 -18.59 1.08
C LEU A 297 8.25 -18.28 0.71
N LEU A 298 8.56 -17.03 0.36
CA LEU A 298 9.93 -16.58 0.10
C LEU A 298 10.80 -16.70 1.36
N TYR A 299 10.26 -16.34 2.51
CA TYR A 299 10.95 -16.46 3.79
C TYR A 299 11.29 -17.92 4.12
N LEU A 300 10.35 -18.85 3.94
CA LEU A 300 10.58 -20.29 4.10
C LEU A 300 11.63 -20.85 3.11
N ALA A 301 11.76 -20.24 1.93
CA ALA A 301 12.76 -20.62 0.94
C ALA A 301 14.14 -20.06 1.25
N LEU A 302 14.22 -18.85 1.84
CA LEU A 302 15.47 -18.14 2.13
C LEU A 302 16.10 -18.56 3.47
N ASP A 303 15.30 -18.98 4.46
CA ASP A 303 15.79 -19.43 5.77
C ASP A 303 15.55 -20.94 5.99
N PRO A 304 16.57 -21.80 5.69
CA PRO A 304 16.45 -23.25 5.90
C PRO A 304 16.28 -23.66 7.38
N ARG A 305 16.54 -22.76 8.33
CA ARG A 305 16.47 -23.07 9.76
C ARG A 305 15.04 -23.24 10.26
N ILE A 306 14.08 -22.57 9.62
CA ILE A 306 12.65 -22.64 9.97
C ILE A 306 12.01 -23.96 9.48
N ARG A 307 12.61 -24.62 8.51
CA ARG A 307 12.13 -25.90 7.96
C ARG A 307 12.22 -27.08 8.92
N ARG A 308 12.84 -26.91 10.08
CA ARG A 308 13.11 -27.99 11.09
C ARG A 308 12.31 -27.85 12.38
N GLN A 309 11.37 -26.90 12.45
CA GLN A 309 10.36 -26.80 13.51
C GLN A 309 8.97 -27.11 12.92
#